data_7ff4480a734142acdcb5057790ff7dc3
#
_entry.id   7ff4480a734142acdcb5057790ff7dc3
#
_cell.length_a   1.000
_cell.length_b   1.000
_cell.length_c   1.000
_cell.angle_alpha   90.00
_cell.angle_beta   90.00
_cell.angle_gamma   90.00
#
_symmetry.space_group_name_H-M   'P 1'
#
loop_
_entity.id
_entity.type
_entity.pdbx_description
1 polymer ?
#
loop_
_entity_poly.entity_id
_entity_poly.type
_entity_poly.pdbx_seq_one_letter_code
_entity_poly.pdbx_strand_id
1 'polypeptide(L)'
;MTLTDLVDNVRKLIDDTTEEYRWPTVNICKYLSDAVVRLNNCRPESLYVNGRLTETTFPPNVAYWEMPEEYKRWHVAFIYYAAARCLEEDSADTQNRELANDYMSKAEARFMA
;
A
#
# COMPACT_ATOMS: atom_id res chain seq x y z
N MET A 1 -12.84 3.91 4.30
CA MET A 1 -11.54 4.44 3.82
C MET A 1 -11.52 4.41 2.30
N THR A 2 -11.35 5.57 1.69
CA THR A 2 -11.31 5.69 0.23
C THR A 2 -9.88 5.50 -0.30
N LEU A 3 -9.74 5.36 -1.61
CA LEU A 3 -8.43 5.31 -2.24
C LEU A 3 -7.63 6.61 -1.97
N THR A 4 -8.31 7.75 -2.00
CA THR A 4 -7.68 9.04 -1.67
C THR A 4 -7.10 9.02 -0.25
N ASP A 5 -7.82 8.46 0.72
CA ASP A 5 -7.34 8.35 2.09
C ASP A 5 -6.07 7.50 2.17
N LEU A 6 -6.05 6.37 1.45
CA LEU A 6 -4.87 5.49 1.41
C LEU A 6 -3.66 6.22 0.81
N VAL A 7 -3.87 6.87 -0.33
CA VAL A 7 -2.80 7.61 -1.02
C VAL A 7 -2.28 8.74 -0.12
N ASP A 8 -3.17 9.50 0.52
CA ASP A 8 -2.78 10.59 1.41
C ASP A 8 -1.95 10.08 2.60
N ASN A 9 -2.33 8.94 3.17
CA ASN A 9 -1.56 8.34 4.27
C ASN A 9 -0.18 7.87 3.82
N VAL A 10 -0.06 7.31 2.62
CA VAL A 10 1.25 6.95 2.06
C VAL A 10 2.10 8.21 1.89
N ARG A 11 1.54 9.29 1.33
CA ARG A 11 2.27 10.54 1.14
C ARG A 11 2.76 11.15 2.44
N LYS A 12 1.98 11.04 3.52
CA LYS A 12 2.40 11.51 4.84
C LYS A 12 3.62 10.75 5.36
N LEU A 13 3.65 9.43 5.15
CA LEU A 13 4.79 8.61 5.59
C LEU A 13 6.07 8.93 4.81
N ILE A 14 5.97 9.27 3.54
CA ILE A 14 7.13 9.56 2.69
C ILE A 14 7.40 11.05 2.54
N ASP A 15 6.68 11.88 3.30
CA ASP A 15 6.81 13.35 3.29
C ASP A 15 6.65 13.95 1.90
N ASP A 16 5.63 13.51 1.17
CA ASP A 16 5.32 13.94 -0.21
C ASP A 16 3.93 14.57 -0.25
N THR A 17 3.69 15.60 0.58
CA THR A 17 2.36 16.20 0.77
C THR A 17 2.17 17.53 0.04
N THR A 18 3.23 18.11 -0.54
CA THR A 18 3.18 19.37 -1.27
C THR A 18 2.90 19.11 -2.74
N GLU A 19 2.10 19.97 -3.39
CA GLU A 19 1.89 19.89 -4.83
C GLU A 19 3.24 19.87 -5.56
N GLU A 20 3.27 19.31 -6.76
CA GLU A 20 4.45 18.85 -7.47
C GLU A 20 5.02 17.60 -6.82
N TYR A 21 4.12 16.64 -6.58
CA TYR A 21 4.47 15.39 -5.91
C TYR A 21 5.63 14.68 -6.60
N ARG A 22 6.55 14.17 -5.78
CA ARG A 22 7.68 13.39 -6.25
C ARG A 22 7.25 12.03 -6.81
N TRP A 23 6.24 11.42 -6.20
CA TRP A 23 5.68 10.15 -6.65
C TRP A 23 4.28 10.36 -7.22
N PRO A 24 4.06 10.06 -8.52
CA PRO A 24 2.73 10.17 -9.11
C PRO A 24 1.72 9.27 -8.40
N THR A 25 0.47 9.72 -8.34
CA THR A 25 -0.62 8.93 -7.73
C THR A 25 -0.73 7.54 -8.33
N VAL A 26 -0.53 7.40 -9.65
CA VAL A 26 -0.62 6.11 -10.34
C VAL A 26 0.42 5.12 -9.82
N ASN A 27 1.62 5.59 -9.47
CA ASN A 27 2.67 4.74 -8.91
C ASN A 27 2.31 4.27 -7.50
N ILE A 28 1.77 5.17 -6.67
CA ILE A 28 1.32 4.80 -5.32
C ILE A 28 0.20 3.78 -5.39
N CYS A 29 -0.77 3.95 -6.29
CA CYS A 29 -1.86 3.01 -6.49
C CYS A 29 -1.35 1.63 -6.96
N LYS A 30 -0.34 1.61 -7.82
CA LYS A 30 0.30 0.37 -8.25
C LYS A 30 0.92 -0.38 -7.06
N TYR A 31 1.63 0.34 -6.19
CA TYR A 31 2.24 -0.27 -5.01
C TYR A 31 1.19 -0.75 -4.00
N LEU A 32 0.09 -0.03 -3.86
CA LEU A 32 -1.04 -0.48 -3.03
C LEU A 32 -1.65 -1.77 -3.60
N SER A 33 -1.78 -1.88 -4.92
CA SER A 33 -2.24 -3.11 -5.57
C SER A 33 -1.26 -4.26 -5.35
N ASP A 34 0.04 -4.00 -5.45
CA ASP A 34 1.08 -4.99 -5.15
C ASP A 34 0.99 -5.46 -3.70
N ALA A 35 0.64 -4.57 -2.78
CA ALA A 35 0.44 -4.92 -1.36
C ALA A 35 -0.70 -5.92 -1.19
N VAL A 36 -1.80 -5.76 -1.92
CA VAL A 36 -2.91 -6.73 -1.89
C VAL A 36 -2.46 -8.08 -2.41
N VAL A 37 -1.68 -8.11 -3.48
CA VAL A 37 -1.11 -9.36 -4.00
C VAL A 37 -0.21 -10.02 -2.95
N ARG A 38 0.60 -9.23 -2.27
CA ARG A 38 1.46 -9.74 -1.20
C ARG A 38 0.65 -10.33 -0.05
N LEU A 39 -0.43 -9.66 0.36
CA LEU A 39 -1.34 -10.18 1.37
C LEU A 39 -1.92 -11.53 0.94
N ASN A 40 -2.40 -11.62 -0.31
CA ASN A 40 -3.00 -12.84 -0.83
C ASN A 40 -2.01 -13.99 -0.86
N ASN A 41 -0.74 -13.71 -1.12
CA ASN A 41 0.33 -14.71 -1.06
C ASN A 41 0.65 -15.17 0.35
N CYS A 42 0.61 -14.26 1.34
CA CYS A 42 0.84 -14.60 2.74
C CYS A 42 -0.37 -15.25 3.39
N ARG A 43 -1.57 -14.87 2.96
CA ARG A 43 -2.85 -15.32 3.52
C ARG A 43 -3.81 -15.66 2.40
N PRO A 44 -3.70 -16.85 1.81
CA PRO A 44 -4.56 -17.25 0.69
C PRO A 44 -6.05 -17.16 0.98
N GLU A 45 -6.45 -17.29 2.24
CA GLU A 45 -7.85 -17.15 2.67
C GLU A 45 -8.43 -15.76 2.38
N SER A 46 -7.60 -14.73 2.22
CA SER A 46 -8.07 -13.39 1.90
C SER A 46 -8.63 -13.26 0.49
N LEU A 47 -8.33 -14.24 -0.38
CA LEU A 47 -8.90 -14.31 -1.74
C LEU A 47 -10.36 -14.76 -1.75
N TYR A 48 -10.85 -15.30 -0.64
CA TYR A 48 -12.19 -15.87 -0.59
C TYR A 48 -13.15 -14.93 0.14
N VAL A 49 -14.21 -14.54 -0.55
CA VAL A 49 -15.31 -13.76 0.00
C VAL A 49 -16.60 -14.47 -0.35
N ASN A 50 -17.39 -14.86 0.67
CA ASN A 50 -18.65 -15.58 0.48
C ASN A 50 -18.51 -16.83 -0.39
N GLY A 51 -17.41 -17.57 -0.20
CA GLY A 51 -17.11 -18.79 -0.95
C GLY A 51 -16.59 -18.56 -2.37
N ARG A 52 -16.26 -17.34 -2.74
CA ARG A 52 -15.71 -16.99 -4.05
C ARG A 52 -14.29 -16.46 -3.92
N LEU A 53 -13.45 -16.81 -4.91
CA LEU A 53 -12.13 -16.24 -5.03
C LEU A 53 -12.25 -14.78 -5.49
N THR A 54 -11.63 -13.85 -4.75
CA THR A 54 -11.71 -12.42 -5.03
C THR A 54 -10.33 -11.86 -5.31
N GLU A 55 -10.19 -11.13 -6.41
CA GLU A 55 -9.01 -10.33 -6.69
C GLU A 55 -9.41 -8.85 -6.63
N THR A 56 -8.60 -8.05 -5.93
CA THR A 56 -8.82 -6.61 -5.83
C THR A 56 -7.60 -5.88 -6.36
N THR A 57 -7.84 -4.98 -7.30
CA THR A 57 -6.82 -4.05 -7.77
C THR A 57 -7.32 -2.63 -7.48
N PHE A 58 -6.37 -1.74 -7.15
CA PHE A 58 -6.70 -0.35 -6.88
C PHE A 58 -6.71 0.44 -8.19
N PRO A 59 -7.88 0.92 -8.65
CA PRO A 59 -7.92 1.70 -9.89
C PRO A 59 -7.23 3.05 -9.67
N PRO A 60 -6.28 3.43 -10.52
CA PRO A 60 -5.40 4.57 -10.25
C PRO A 60 -6.07 5.95 -10.26
N ASN A 61 -7.26 6.06 -10.84
CA ASN A 61 -7.92 7.36 -11.04
C ASN A 61 -9.30 7.45 -10.40
N VAL A 62 -9.62 6.58 -9.43
CA VAL A 62 -10.95 6.56 -8.79
C VAL A 62 -10.83 6.97 -7.33
N ALA A 63 -10.82 8.28 -7.09
CA ALA A 63 -10.62 8.85 -5.77
C ALA A 63 -11.68 8.43 -4.75
N TYR A 64 -12.90 8.18 -5.20
CA TYR A 64 -14.04 7.80 -4.37
C TYR A 64 -14.18 6.28 -4.17
N TRP A 65 -13.27 5.48 -4.76
CA TRP A 65 -13.30 4.02 -4.57
C TRP A 65 -13.15 3.66 -3.09
N GLU A 66 -14.02 2.80 -2.60
CA GLU A 66 -13.98 2.34 -1.21
C GLU A 66 -13.25 1.00 -1.11
N MET A 67 -12.40 0.87 -0.08
CA MET A 67 -11.72 -0.39 0.20
C MET A 67 -12.75 -1.46 0.59
N PRO A 68 -12.70 -2.65 -0.03
CA PRO A 68 -13.54 -3.76 0.41
C PRO A 68 -13.35 -4.06 1.89
N GLU A 69 -14.46 -4.41 2.57
CA GLU A 69 -14.50 -4.67 4.01
C GLU A 69 -13.46 -5.71 4.43
N GLU A 70 -13.22 -6.72 3.59
CA GLU A 70 -12.32 -7.83 3.85
C GLU A 70 -10.87 -7.38 4.03
N TYR A 71 -10.50 -6.24 3.45
CA TYR A 71 -9.13 -5.73 3.50
C TYR A 71 -8.93 -4.61 4.52
N LYS A 72 -10.00 -4.11 5.15
CA LYS A 72 -9.90 -2.96 6.07
C LYS A 72 -8.95 -3.21 7.24
N ARG A 73 -8.89 -4.44 7.73
CA ARG A 73 -8.01 -4.77 8.86
C ARG A 73 -6.52 -4.67 8.50
N TRP A 74 -6.19 -4.71 7.21
CA TRP A 74 -4.79 -4.63 6.75
C TRP A 74 -4.42 -3.29 6.12
N HIS A 75 -5.29 -2.27 6.24
CA HIS A 75 -5.03 -0.99 5.57
C HIS A 75 -3.68 -0.37 5.97
N VAL A 76 -3.29 -0.49 7.24
CA VAL A 76 -2.00 0.04 7.71
C VAL A 76 -0.84 -0.69 7.05
N ALA A 77 -0.94 -2.02 6.89
CA ALA A 77 0.08 -2.81 6.21
C ALA A 77 0.23 -2.39 4.75
N PHE A 78 -0.88 -2.12 4.06
CA PHE A 78 -0.84 -1.64 2.67
C PHE A 78 -0.15 -0.29 2.57
N ILE A 79 -0.44 0.61 3.51
CA ILE A 79 0.18 1.94 3.56
C ILE A 79 1.69 1.83 3.77
N TYR A 80 2.14 1.03 4.73
CA TYR A 80 3.58 0.82 4.96
C TYR A 80 4.27 0.17 3.77
N TYR A 81 3.63 -0.82 3.15
CA TYR A 81 4.19 -1.49 1.97
C TYR A 81 4.39 -0.51 0.82
N ALA A 82 3.35 0.29 0.50
CA ALA A 82 3.43 1.27 -0.58
C ALA A 82 4.47 2.35 -0.29
N ALA A 83 4.54 2.83 0.96
CA ALA A 83 5.55 3.82 1.36
C ALA A 83 6.96 3.24 1.20
N ALA A 84 7.19 2.00 1.62
CA ALA A 84 8.48 1.33 1.47
C ALA A 84 8.88 1.24 -0.01
N ARG A 85 7.93 0.86 -0.89
CA ARG A 85 8.20 0.73 -2.32
C ARG A 85 8.53 2.09 -2.96
N CYS A 86 7.85 3.15 -2.55
CA CYS A 86 8.17 4.51 -3.02
C CYS A 86 9.61 4.89 -2.63
N LEU A 87 9.99 4.65 -1.39
CA LEU A 87 11.32 5.00 -0.89
C LEU A 87 12.41 4.15 -1.52
N GLU A 88 12.12 2.90 -1.89
CA GLU A 88 13.08 2.05 -2.60
C GLU A 88 13.46 2.61 -3.97
N GLU A 89 12.58 3.36 -4.63
CA GLU A 89 12.89 4.03 -5.89
C GLU A 89 14.03 5.06 -5.72
N ASP A 90 14.23 5.55 -4.50
CA ASP A 90 15.25 6.53 -4.17
C ASP A 90 16.36 5.90 -3.31
N SER A 91 16.75 4.68 -3.64
CA SER A 91 17.67 3.86 -2.85
C SER A 91 19.10 4.41 -2.77
N ALA A 92 19.44 5.42 -3.58
CA ALA A 92 20.74 6.10 -3.49
C ALA A 92 20.88 6.90 -2.18
N ASP A 93 19.75 7.31 -1.57
CA ASP A 93 19.72 7.99 -0.29
C ASP A 93 19.70 6.94 0.83
N THR A 94 20.72 6.97 1.70
CA THR A 94 20.84 6.01 2.80
C THR A 94 19.68 6.09 3.79
N GLN A 95 19.20 7.30 4.10
CA GLN A 95 18.06 7.50 5.00
C GLN A 95 16.79 6.89 4.41
N ASN A 96 16.55 7.09 3.12
CA ASN A 96 15.38 6.52 2.45
C ASN A 96 15.47 4.99 2.41
N ARG A 97 16.66 4.43 2.24
CA ARG A 97 16.87 2.98 2.25
C ARG A 97 16.57 2.37 3.63
N GLU A 98 17.06 3.01 4.69
CA GLU A 98 16.81 2.57 6.06
C GLU A 98 15.33 2.66 6.42
N LEU A 99 14.68 3.76 6.03
CA LEU A 99 13.27 3.98 6.26
C LEU A 99 12.41 2.99 5.46
N ALA A 100 12.78 2.70 4.21
CA ALA A 100 12.12 1.70 3.39
C ALA A 100 12.18 0.32 4.04
N ASN A 101 13.34 -0.07 4.56
CA ASN A 101 13.50 -1.35 5.26
C ASN A 101 12.65 -1.40 6.52
N ASP A 102 12.57 -0.32 7.28
CA ASP A 102 11.73 -0.24 8.48
C ASP A 102 10.25 -0.39 8.14
N TYR A 103 9.77 0.34 7.15
CA TYR A 103 8.37 0.26 6.71
C TYR A 103 8.04 -1.10 6.13
N MET A 104 8.93 -1.70 5.35
CA MET A 104 8.72 -3.04 4.80
C MET A 104 8.62 -4.08 5.92
N SER A 105 9.48 -3.99 6.93
CA SER A 105 9.43 -4.87 8.10
C SER A 105 8.10 -4.73 8.85
N LYS A 106 7.61 -3.51 9.02
CA LYS A 106 6.31 -3.25 9.66
C LYS A 106 5.15 -3.82 8.84
N ALA A 107 5.19 -3.69 7.52
CA ALA A 107 4.17 -4.24 6.63
C ALA A 107 4.15 -5.77 6.72
N GLU A 108 5.31 -6.41 6.59
CA GLU A 108 5.43 -7.87 6.65
C GLU A 108 4.96 -8.43 7.99
N ALA A 109 5.31 -7.78 9.09
CA ALA A 109 4.86 -8.19 10.42
C ALA A 109 3.34 -8.19 10.53
N ARG A 110 2.67 -7.20 9.94
CA ARG A 110 1.21 -7.11 9.94
C ARG A 110 0.57 -8.14 9.03
N PHE A 111 1.16 -8.44 7.87
CA PHE A 111 0.66 -9.49 6.98
C PHE A 111 0.71 -10.87 7.63
N MET A 112 1.72 -11.09 8.45
CA MET A 112 1.94 -12.39 9.11
C MET A 112 1.28 -12.50 10.49
N ALA A 113 0.69 -11.44 10.99
CA ALA A 113 0.07 -11.42 12.32
C ALA A 113 -1.23 -12.23 12.42
#